data_9d1a941f4df75d6717ca4cab5286e0b7
#
_entry.id   9d1a941f4df75d6717ca4cab5286e0b7
#
_cell.length_a   1.000
_cell.length_b   1.000
_cell.length_c   1.000
_cell.angle_alpha   90.00
_cell.angle_beta   90.00
_cell.angle_gamma   90.00
#
_symmetry.space_group_name_H-M   'P 1'
#
loop_
_entity.id
_entity.type
_entity.pdbx_description
1 polymer ?
#
loop_
_entity_poly.entity_id
_entity_poly.type
_entity_poly.pdbx_seq_one_letter_code
_entity_poly.pdbx_strand_id
1 'polypeptide(L)'
;MTEEIISIDTKDLVDIYGVNDDNIQLLRKIFPQVKLVARGNELRIVGDRLNIDEFVAFFMRLQHHYQKYNKLSENDILQLLENGKSKNCLCDASAEDDIILYGREGRVIRARSPNQLRLVKSIQQNDMVFAIGPAGTGKTYTAVALAVKALKNKEIRRIILTRPAVEAGENLGFLPGDLRDKLDPYLQPLYDALRDMIPPQRLLAYMEDKVIEIAPLAFMRG
;
A
#
# COMPACT_ATOMS: atom_id res chain seq x y z
N MET A 1 -11.45 38.76 -7.40
CA MET A 1 -10.63 37.88 -6.55
C MET A 1 -11.46 37.50 -5.36
N THR A 2 -11.68 36.23 -5.16
CA THR A 2 -12.47 35.69 -4.05
C THR A 2 -11.49 35.04 -3.06
N GLU A 3 -11.82 35.09 -1.77
CA GLU A 3 -11.07 34.42 -0.70
C GLU A 3 -11.94 33.33 -0.11
N GLU A 4 -11.35 32.14 0.10
CA GLU A 4 -11.98 31.02 0.80
C GLU A 4 -11.04 30.50 1.89
N ILE A 5 -11.61 30.13 3.03
CA ILE A 5 -10.84 29.64 4.19
C ILE A 5 -11.29 28.21 4.46
N ILE A 6 -10.34 27.28 4.45
CA ILE A 6 -10.57 25.91 4.86
C ILE A 6 -9.94 25.69 6.24
N SER A 7 -10.73 25.22 7.19
CA SER A 7 -10.20 24.78 8.49
C SER A 7 -9.80 23.30 8.40
N ILE A 8 -8.60 23.00 8.87
CA ILE A 8 -8.04 21.65 8.88
C ILE A 8 -8.24 21.08 10.27
N ASP A 9 -9.12 20.10 10.36
CA ASP A 9 -9.53 19.48 11.62
C ASP A 9 -8.62 18.28 11.97
N THR A 10 -7.30 18.49 11.91
CA THR A 10 -6.32 17.44 12.19
C THR A 10 -5.39 17.82 13.31
N LYS A 11 -5.11 16.85 14.19
CA LYS A 11 -4.16 17.03 15.30
C LYS A 11 -2.71 17.15 14.80
N ASP A 12 -2.43 16.67 13.59
CA ASP A 12 -1.09 16.60 13.01
C ASP A 12 -0.99 17.42 11.71
N LEU A 13 -0.99 18.74 11.85
CA LEU A 13 -0.82 19.69 10.75
C LEU A 13 0.49 19.48 9.98
N VAL A 14 1.52 19.00 10.68
CA VAL A 14 2.85 18.72 10.09
C VAL A 14 2.75 17.64 9.00
N ASP A 15 1.88 16.66 9.15
CA ASP A 15 1.72 15.59 8.17
C ASP A 15 1.01 16.04 6.89
N ILE A 16 0.07 17.00 7.00
CA ILE A 16 -0.63 17.57 5.84
C ILE A 16 0.21 18.62 5.15
N TYR A 17 0.82 19.53 5.92
CA TYR A 17 1.65 20.59 5.35
C TYR A 17 3.02 20.09 4.90
N GLY A 18 3.49 18.98 5.47
CA GLY A 18 4.82 18.43 5.27
C GLY A 18 5.85 19.04 6.22
N VAL A 19 6.96 18.36 6.40
CA VAL A 19 8.12 18.88 7.14
C VAL A 19 8.63 20.10 6.40
N ASN A 20 8.73 21.26 7.09
CA ASN A 20 9.09 22.57 6.49
C ASN A 20 8.11 23.06 5.41
N ASP A 21 6.84 22.73 5.48
CA ASP A 21 5.82 23.11 4.49
C ASP A 21 6.05 22.57 3.08
N ASP A 22 6.80 21.47 2.92
CA ASP A 22 7.16 20.92 1.62
C ASP A 22 5.92 20.56 0.78
N ASN A 23 4.88 19.98 1.40
CA ASN A 23 3.63 19.67 0.71
C ASN A 23 2.89 20.93 0.25
N ILE A 24 2.87 21.99 1.07
CA ILE A 24 2.28 23.28 0.69
C ILE A 24 3.05 23.94 -0.45
N GLN A 25 4.39 23.84 -0.45
CA GLN A 25 5.20 24.36 -1.54
C GLN A 25 4.94 23.59 -2.84
N LEU A 26 4.75 22.26 -2.74
CA LEU A 26 4.37 21.44 -3.89
C LEU A 26 2.98 21.85 -4.43
N LEU A 27 2.00 22.04 -3.55
CA LEU A 27 0.66 22.50 -3.92
C LEU A 27 0.67 23.87 -4.61
N ARG A 28 1.52 24.80 -4.15
CA ARG A 28 1.72 26.10 -4.82
C ARG A 28 2.29 25.96 -6.23
N LYS A 29 3.17 24.99 -6.47
CA LYS A 29 3.71 24.70 -7.80
C LYS A 29 2.66 24.07 -8.73
N ILE A 30 1.81 23.21 -8.18
CA ILE A 30 0.75 22.52 -8.94
C ILE A 30 -0.39 23.48 -9.31
N PHE A 31 -0.75 24.38 -8.39
CA PHE A 31 -1.85 25.35 -8.55
C PHE A 31 -1.32 26.80 -8.53
N PRO A 32 -0.57 27.24 -9.56
CA PRO A 32 0.02 28.58 -9.58
C PRO A 32 -1.03 29.71 -9.69
N GLN A 33 -2.27 29.37 -10.08
CA GLN A 33 -3.38 30.32 -10.26
C GLN A 33 -4.05 30.68 -8.93
N VAL A 34 -3.74 29.97 -7.83
CA VAL A 34 -4.30 30.21 -6.49
C VAL A 34 -3.17 30.55 -5.52
N LYS A 35 -3.36 31.63 -4.76
CA LYS A 35 -2.42 31.98 -3.71
C LYS A 35 -2.81 31.27 -2.41
N LEU A 36 -1.94 30.38 -1.93
CA LEU A 36 -2.15 29.60 -0.71
C LEU A 36 -1.40 30.22 0.47
N VAL A 37 -2.09 30.51 1.56
CA VAL A 37 -1.50 31.02 2.79
C VAL A 37 -1.96 30.13 3.95
N ALA A 38 -1.05 29.33 4.49
CA ALA A 38 -1.29 28.50 5.67
C ALA A 38 -1.00 29.31 6.94
N ARG A 39 -1.94 29.30 7.89
CA ARG A 39 -1.79 29.92 9.22
C ARG A 39 -2.43 29.03 10.28
N GLY A 40 -1.61 28.25 11.00
CA GLY A 40 -2.13 27.29 11.97
C GLY A 40 -3.10 26.31 11.31
N ASN A 41 -4.32 26.20 11.82
CA ASN A 41 -5.37 25.31 11.32
C ASN A 41 -6.12 25.84 10.09
N GLU A 42 -5.79 27.04 9.61
CA GLU A 42 -6.50 27.67 8.49
C GLU A 42 -5.63 27.72 7.26
N LEU A 43 -6.18 27.23 6.16
CA LEU A 43 -5.62 27.41 4.83
C LEU A 43 -6.47 28.44 4.06
N ARG A 44 -5.90 29.63 3.82
CA ARG A 44 -6.53 30.69 3.03
C ARG A 44 -6.14 30.54 1.58
N ILE A 45 -7.15 30.57 0.73
CA ILE A 45 -7.07 30.39 -0.71
C ILE A 45 -7.58 31.65 -1.36
N VAL A 46 -6.75 32.30 -2.16
CA VAL A 46 -7.10 33.53 -2.87
C VAL A 46 -6.89 33.35 -4.37
N GLY A 47 -7.93 33.58 -5.16
CA GLY A 47 -7.88 33.39 -6.60
C GLY A 47 -9.22 33.70 -7.30
N ASP A 48 -9.37 33.24 -8.52
CA ASP A 48 -10.64 33.23 -9.22
C ASP A 48 -11.52 32.06 -8.76
N ARG A 49 -12.84 32.24 -8.76
CA ARG A 49 -13.81 31.29 -8.21
C ARG A 49 -13.61 29.88 -8.74
N LEU A 50 -13.45 29.73 -10.06
CA LEU A 50 -13.26 28.43 -10.70
C LEU A 50 -11.99 27.71 -10.23
N ASN A 51 -10.90 28.45 -10.09
CA ASN A 51 -9.61 27.91 -9.63
C ASN A 51 -9.64 27.53 -8.15
N ILE A 52 -10.39 28.31 -7.34
CA ILE A 52 -10.60 28.00 -5.92
C ILE A 52 -11.42 26.73 -5.80
N ASP A 53 -12.53 26.60 -6.52
CA ASP A 53 -13.41 25.43 -6.47
C ASP A 53 -12.65 24.15 -6.89
N GLU A 54 -11.79 24.22 -7.90
CA GLU A 54 -10.92 23.11 -8.33
C GLU A 54 -9.92 22.73 -7.24
N PHE A 55 -9.26 23.71 -6.64
CA PHE A 55 -8.31 23.48 -5.54
C PHE A 55 -9.00 22.89 -4.31
N VAL A 56 -10.16 23.41 -3.92
CA VAL A 56 -10.94 22.94 -2.76
C VAL A 56 -11.35 21.48 -2.96
N ALA A 57 -11.85 21.13 -4.15
CA ALA A 57 -12.21 19.75 -4.49
C ALA A 57 -11.00 18.80 -4.45
N PHE A 58 -9.83 19.27 -4.88
CA PHE A 58 -8.58 18.51 -4.77
C PHE A 58 -8.15 18.37 -3.31
N PHE A 59 -8.18 19.45 -2.53
CA PHE A 59 -7.75 19.46 -1.13
C PHE A 59 -8.64 18.59 -0.24
N MET A 60 -9.94 18.55 -0.48
CA MET A 60 -10.86 17.63 0.20
C MET A 60 -10.50 16.16 -0.07
N ARG A 61 -10.14 15.80 -1.31
CA ARG A 61 -9.66 14.45 -1.63
C ARG A 61 -8.35 14.13 -0.92
N LEU A 62 -7.45 15.11 -0.78
CA LEU A 62 -6.19 14.98 -0.06
C LEU A 62 -6.43 14.78 1.45
N GLN A 63 -7.34 15.53 2.06
CA GLN A 63 -7.73 15.34 3.45
C GLN A 63 -8.34 13.95 3.68
N HIS A 64 -9.25 13.51 2.79
CA HIS A 64 -9.84 12.18 2.87
C HIS A 64 -8.77 11.08 2.75
N HIS A 65 -7.80 11.24 1.85
CA HIS A 65 -6.66 10.34 1.73
C HIS A 65 -5.85 10.27 3.03
N TYR A 66 -5.55 11.43 3.63
CA TYR A 66 -4.82 11.49 4.89
C TYR A 66 -5.59 10.83 6.04
N GLN A 67 -6.89 11.11 6.18
CA GLN A 67 -7.73 10.46 7.20
C GLN A 67 -7.75 8.95 7.07
N LYS A 68 -7.71 8.44 5.83
CA LYS A 68 -7.77 7.02 5.53
C LYS A 68 -6.44 6.29 5.77
N TYR A 69 -5.32 6.89 5.38
CA TYR A 69 -4.02 6.24 5.37
C TYR A 69 -3.06 6.75 6.45
N ASN A 70 -3.40 7.84 7.10
CA ASN A 70 -2.63 8.53 8.15
C ASN A 70 -1.18 8.86 7.70
N LYS A 71 -1.01 9.06 6.40
CA LYS A 71 0.26 9.39 5.75
C LYS A 71 0.00 10.15 4.46
N LEU A 72 0.83 11.15 4.20
CA LEU A 72 0.81 11.93 2.96
C LEU A 72 2.25 12.13 2.47
N SER A 73 2.56 11.60 1.30
CA SER A 73 3.84 11.80 0.63
C SER A 73 3.67 12.60 -0.66
N GLU A 74 4.76 13.18 -1.16
CA GLU A 74 4.77 13.88 -2.44
C GLU A 74 4.19 13.04 -3.60
N ASN A 75 4.53 11.74 -3.62
CA ASN A 75 4.00 10.81 -4.63
C ASN A 75 2.47 10.61 -4.50
N ASP A 76 1.94 10.63 -3.29
CA ASP A 76 0.49 10.50 -3.07
C ASP A 76 -0.25 11.74 -3.60
N ILE A 77 0.32 12.93 -3.40
CA ILE A 77 -0.23 14.20 -3.92
C ILE A 77 -0.25 14.18 -5.45
N LEU A 78 0.85 13.78 -6.09
CA LEU A 78 0.93 13.71 -7.55
C LEU A 78 -0.05 12.67 -8.13
N GLN A 79 -0.20 11.51 -7.50
CA GLN A 79 -1.17 10.49 -7.92
C GLN A 79 -2.62 10.95 -7.77
N LEU A 80 -2.95 11.67 -6.70
CA LEU A 80 -4.28 12.26 -6.52
C LEU A 80 -4.60 13.30 -7.59
N LEU A 81 -3.59 14.03 -8.06
CA LEU A 81 -3.73 14.99 -9.15
C LEU A 81 -4.01 14.29 -10.48
N GLU A 82 -3.24 13.26 -10.83
CA GLU A 82 -3.41 12.49 -12.06
C GLU A 82 -4.77 11.79 -12.11
N ASN A 83 -5.17 11.18 -11.01
CA ASN A 83 -6.47 10.52 -10.87
C ASN A 83 -7.64 11.51 -10.95
N GLY A 84 -7.45 12.78 -10.57
CA GLY A 84 -8.45 13.82 -10.69
C GLY A 84 -8.70 14.29 -12.14
N LYS A 85 -7.74 14.11 -13.03
CA LYS A 85 -7.88 14.45 -14.48
C LYS A 85 -8.54 13.32 -15.28
N SER A 86 -8.49 12.10 -14.77
CA SER A 86 -9.16 10.95 -15.38
C SER A 86 -10.54 10.77 -14.76
N LYS A 87 -11.61 11.05 -15.53
CA LYS A 87 -13.02 10.97 -15.12
C LYS A 87 -13.52 9.58 -14.68
N ASN A 88 -12.64 8.61 -14.51
CA ASN A 88 -12.94 7.22 -14.13
C ASN A 88 -12.05 6.73 -12.99
N CYS A 89 -12.05 7.39 -11.86
CA CYS A 89 -11.56 6.77 -10.62
C CYS A 89 -12.68 6.77 -9.59
N LEU A 90 -13.33 5.63 -9.50
CA LEU A 90 -14.17 5.18 -8.40
C LEU A 90 -13.38 5.27 -7.07
N CYS A 91 -13.38 6.43 -6.44
CA CYS A 91 -12.85 6.64 -5.09
C CYS A 91 -13.99 6.70 -4.06
N ASP A 92 -15.09 5.98 -4.33
CA ASP A 92 -16.11 5.61 -3.34
C ASP A 92 -15.96 4.11 -2.99
N ALA A 93 -14.72 3.70 -2.67
CA ALA A 93 -14.55 2.43 -1.98
C ALA A 93 -14.96 2.68 -0.53
N SER A 94 -16.06 2.11 -0.11
CA SER A 94 -16.49 2.01 1.28
C SER A 94 -15.30 1.52 2.14
N ALA A 95 -15.23 1.92 3.40
CA ALA A 95 -14.14 1.52 4.32
C ALA A 95 -13.97 0.00 4.43
N GLU A 96 -14.94 -0.78 3.95
CA GLU A 96 -14.94 -2.24 3.88
C GLU A 96 -14.11 -2.79 2.69
N ASP A 97 -14.02 -2.07 1.57
CA ASP A 97 -13.29 -2.53 0.38
C ASP A 97 -11.77 -2.55 0.55
N ASP A 98 -11.25 -1.86 1.56
CA ASP A 98 -9.81 -1.84 1.85
C ASP A 98 -9.36 -3.03 2.70
N ILE A 99 -10.28 -3.73 3.35
CA ILE A 99 -9.96 -4.87 4.20
C ILE A 99 -9.66 -6.08 3.32
N ILE A 100 -8.41 -6.55 3.40
CA ILE A 100 -7.99 -7.75 2.67
C ILE A 100 -8.44 -8.97 3.43
N LEU A 101 -8.05 -9.08 4.72
CA LEU A 101 -8.45 -10.20 5.57
C LEU A 101 -8.31 -9.84 7.07
N TYR A 102 -8.94 -10.64 7.91
CA TYR A 102 -8.71 -10.64 9.36
C TYR A 102 -7.62 -11.66 9.69
N GLY A 103 -6.50 -11.16 10.21
CA GLY A 103 -5.35 -11.95 10.60
C GLY A 103 -5.48 -12.55 11.99
N ARG A 104 -4.33 -12.82 12.61
CA ARG A 104 -4.23 -13.35 13.97
C ARG A 104 -4.82 -12.35 14.98
N GLU A 105 -5.51 -12.86 16.02
CA GLU A 105 -6.07 -12.06 17.14
C GLU A 105 -7.01 -10.93 16.69
N GLY A 106 -7.68 -11.09 15.54
CA GLY A 106 -8.59 -10.06 15.01
C GLY A 106 -7.89 -8.88 14.33
N ARG A 107 -6.57 -8.94 14.14
CA ARG A 107 -5.82 -7.88 13.46
C ARG A 107 -6.35 -7.69 12.03
N VAL A 108 -6.78 -6.48 11.73
CA VAL A 108 -7.27 -6.13 10.39
C VAL A 108 -6.09 -5.87 9.46
N ILE A 109 -6.00 -6.66 8.38
CA ILE A 109 -5.03 -6.47 7.30
C ILE A 109 -5.76 -5.78 6.16
N ARG A 110 -5.31 -4.56 5.85
CA ARG A 110 -5.92 -3.69 4.83
C ARG A 110 -4.88 -3.14 3.86
N ALA A 111 -5.35 -2.74 2.69
CA ALA A 111 -4.53 -1.95 1.78
C ALA A 111 -4.26 -0.56 2.41
N ARG A 112 -2.97 -0.24 2.59
CA ARG A 112 -2.51 1.00 3.25
C ARG A 112 -2.17 2.12 2.27
N SER A 113 -2.26 1.85 0.98
CA SER A 113 -1.97 2.83 -0.06
C SER A 113 -2.85 2.58 -1.28
N PRO A 114 -3.09 3.60 -2.12
CA PRO A 114 -3.85 3.45 -3.36
C PRO A 114 -3.26 2.39 -4.30
N ASN A 115 -1.94 2.26 -4.34
CA ASN A 115 -1.27 1.26 -5.17
C ASN A 115 -1.47 -0.17 -4.64
N GLN A 116 -1.50 -0.37 -3.31
CA GLN A 116 -1.88 -1.66 -2.74
C GLN A 116 -3.34 -2.00 -3.06
N LEU A 117 -4.24 -1.02 -3.02
CA LEU A 117 -5.64 -1.23 -3.41
C LEU A 117 -5.77 -1.58 -4.90
N ARG A 118 -4.99 -0.94 -5.78
CA ARG A 118 -4.90 -1.31 -7.20
C ARG A 118 -4.43 -2.75 -7.38
N LEU A 119 -3.40 -3.17 -6.61
CA LEU A 119 -2.91 -4.55 -6.62
C LEU A 119 -4.01 -5.53 -6.20
N VAL A 120 -4.76 -5.23 -5.13
CA VAL A 120 -5.91 -6.04 -4.69
C VAL A 120 -6.94 -6.21 -5.81
N LYS A 121 -7.37 -5.10 -6.42
CA LYS A 121 -8.33 -5.12 -7.52
C LYS A 121 -7.80 -5.86 -8.75
N SER A 122 -6.52 -5.69 -9.10
CA SER A 122 -5.90 -6.37 -10.23
C SER A 122 -5.87 -7.88 -10.06
N ILE A 123 -5.56 -8.39 -8.86
CA ILE A 123 -5.53 -9.83 -8.57
C ILE A 123 -6.94 -10.44 -8.62
N GLN A 124 -7.98 -9.68 -8.25
CA GLN A 124 -9.36 -10.14 -8.34
C GLN A 124 -9.88 -10.27 -9.79
N GLN A 125 -9.26 -9.56 -10.74
CA GLN A 125 -9.72 -9.47 -12.13
C GLN A 125 -8.84 -10.23 -13.12
N ASN A 126 -7.65 -10.68 -12.72
CA ASN A 126 -6.67 -11.28 -13.63
C ASN A 126 -6.05 -12.52 -13.01
N ASP A 127 -5.77 -13.52 -13.83
CA ASP A 127 -5.12 -14.78 -13.42
C ASP A 127 -3.62 -14.58 -13.12
N MET A 128 -2.99 -13.56 -13.74
CA MET A 128 -1.57 -13.26 -13.55
C MET A 128 -1.39 -11.75 -13.34
N VAL A 129 -0.62 -11.37 -12.32
CA VAL A 129 -0.33 -9.97 -12.01
C VAL A 129 1.15 -9.78 -11.68
N PHE A 130 1.74 -8.73 -12.24
CA PHE A 130 3.09 -8.26 -11.92
C PHE A 130 3.03 -7.02 -11.05
N ALA A 131 3.62 -7.08 -9.85
CA ALA A 131 3.72 -5.95 -8.93
C ALA A 131 5.16 -5.41 -8.91
N ILE A 132 5.39 -4.27 -9.54
CA ILE A 132 6.69 -3.60 -9.63
C ILE A 132 6.69 -2.36 -8.74
N GLY A 133 7.78 -2.12 -8.03
CA GLY A 133 7.92 -0.94 -7.18
C GLY A 133 9.10 -1.05 -6.20
N PRO A 134 9.45 0.05 -5.49
CA PRO A 134 10.56 0.09 -4.54
C PRO A 134 10.43 -0.93 -3.40
N ALA A 135 11.53 -1.22 -2.72
CA ALA A 135 11.52 -2.01 -1.50
C ALA A 135 10.65 -1.34 -0.41
N GLY A 136 10.12 -2.12 0.52
CA GLY A 136 9.33 -1.61 1.65
C GLY A 136 7.89 -1.18 1.34
N THR A 137 7.44 -1.21 0.09
CA THR A 137 6.06 -0.81 -0.30
C THR A 137 4.99 -1.86 0.00
N GLY A 138 5.33 -2.99 0.61
CA GLY A 138 4.41 -4.04 1.03
C GLY A 138 3.91 -4.96 -0.08
N LYS A 139 4.58 -5.02 -1.25
CA LYS A 139 4.18 -5.89 -2.38
C LYS A 139 4.01 -7.35 -1.97
N THR A 140 5.06 -7.92 -1.39
CA THR A 140 5.07 -9.31 -0.93
C THR A 140 4.02 -9.56 0.15
N TYR A 141 3.94 -8.68 1.14
CA TYR A 141 2.96 -8.79 2.23
C TYR A 141 1.52 -8.78 1.72
N THR A 142 1.20 -7.86 0.81
CA THR A 142 -0.13 -7.76 0.18
C THR A 142 -0.44 -9.00 -0.66
N ALA A 143 0.52 -9.51 -1.43
CA ALA A 143 0.34 -10.72 -2.25
C ALA A 143 0.06 -11.95 -1.36
N VAL A 144 0.84 -12.13 -0.28
CA VAL A 144 0.61 -13.22 0.69
C VAL A 144 -0.77 -13.07 1.36
N ALA A 145 -1.17 -11.84 1.72
CA ALA A 145 -2.48 -11.58 2.33
C ALA A 145 -3.63 -12.01 1.40
N LEU A 146 -3.52 -11.71 0.11
CA LEU A 146 -4.53 -12.10 -0.87
C LEU A 146 -4.57 -13.61 -1.10
N ALA A 147 -3.40 -14.27 -1.16
CA ALA A 147 -3.33 -15.72 -1.25
C ALA A 147 -3.98 -16.40 -0.02
N VAL A 148 -3.70 -15.91 1.19
CA VAL A 148 -4.32 -16.41 2.42
C VAL A 148 -5.83 -16.16 2.44
N LYS A 149 -6.30 -15.00 1.93
CA LYS A 149 -7.73 -14.72 1.77
C LYS A 149 -8.39 -15.75 0.86
N ALA A 150 -7.83 -16.00 -0.32
CA ALA A 150 -8.34 -16.96 -1.28
C ALA A 150 -8.37 -18.40 -0.68
N LEU A 151 -7.35 -18.78 0.10
CA LEU A 151 -7.33 -20.06 0.79
C LEU A 151 -8.42 -20.15 1.87
N LYS A 152 -8.61 -19.10 2.69
CA LYS A 152 -9.67 -19.03 3.71
C LYS A 152 -11.07 -19.10 3.09
N ASN A 153 -11.26 -18.48 1.94
CA ASN A 153 -12.51 -18.51 1.17
C ASN A 153 -12.71 -19.82 0.40
N LYS A 154 -11.74 -20.76 0.44
CA LYS A 154 -11.75 -22.02 -0.33
C LYS A 154 -11.78 -21.83 -1.86
N GLU A 155 -11.35 -20.68 -2.34
CA GLU A 155 -11.21 -20.37 -3.77
C GLU A 155 -10.04 -21.15 -4.38
N ILE A 156 -9.00 -21.39 -3.58
CA ILE A 156 -7.81 -22.16 -3.95
C ILE A 156 -7.59 -23.32 -2.98
N ARG A 157 -6.91 -24.36 -3.44
CA ARG A 157 -6.59 -25.56 -2.64
C ARG A 157 -5.22 -25.48 -1.97
N ARG A 158 -4.28 -24.72 -2.56
CA ARG A 158 -2.88 -24.68 -2.16
C ARG A 158 -2.28 -23.33 -2.45
N ILE A 159 -1.35 -22.91 -1.60
CA ILE A 159 -0.51 -21.71 -1.78
C ILE A 159 0.92 -22.20 -2.00
N ILE A 160 1.54 -21.81 -3.09
CA ILE A 160 2.95 -22.05 -3.34
C ILE A 160 3.66 -20.70 -3.36
N LEU A 161 4.55 -20.48 -2.39
CA LEU A 161 5.37 -19.29 -2.29
C LEU A 161 6.77 -19.60 -2.76
N THR A 162 7.25 -18.83 -3.72
CA THR A 162 8.60 -19.02 -4.24
C THR A 162 9.37 -17.71 -4.24
N ARG A 163 10.67 -17.85 -4.05
CA ARG A 163 11.60 -16.72 -4.15
C ARG A 163 12.90 -17.22 -4.78
N PRO A 164 13.59 -16.40 -5.62
CA PRO A 164 14.94 -16.69 -6.03
C PRO A 164 15.84 -16.90 -4.81
N ALA A 165 16.58 -17.99 -4.79
CA ALA A 165 17.45 -18.34 -3.68
C ALA A 165 18.75 -17.53 -3.64
N VAL A 166 19.09 -16.87 -4.77
CA VAL A 166 20.34 -16.14 -4.96
C VAL A 166 19.99 -14.79 -5.58
N GLU A 167 20.43 -13.71 -4.98
CA GLU A 167 20.46 -12.43 -5.67
C GLU A 167 21.57 -12.47 -6.74
N ALA A 168 21.33 -11.81 -7.88
CA ALA A 168 22.31 -11.80 -8.96
C ALA A 168 23.65 -11.20 -8.47
N GLY A 169 24.66 -12.03 -8.30
CA GLY A 169 26.00 -11.61 -7.86
C GLY A 169 26.45 -12.12 -6.49
N GLU A 170 25.58 -12.74 -5.68
CA GLU A 170 25.98 -13.35 -4.41
C GLU A 170 26.36 -14.84 -4.58
N ASN A 171 27.56 -15.18 -4.10
CA ASN A 171 28.03 -16.58 -4.02
C ASN A 171 27.55 -17.20 -2.70
N LEU A 172 26.61 -18.11 -2.74
CA LEU A 172 26.13 -18.91 -1.60
C LEU A 172 27.25 -19.71 -0.87
N GLY A 173 28.47 -19.69 -1.38
CA GLY A 173 29.63 -20.40 -0.82
C GLY A 173 30.13 -19.88 0.53
N PHE A 174 29.75 -18.67 0.94
CA PHE A 174 30.25 -18.03 2.17
C PHE A 174 29.42 -18.33 3.43
N LEU A 175 28.21 -18.86 3.33
CA LEU A 175 27.38 -19.18 4.49
C LEU A 175 27.65 -20.61 4.94
N PRO A 176 27.94 -20.87 6.22
CA PRO A 176 28.07 -22.22 6.75
C PRO A 176 26.69 -22.88 6.86
N GLY A 177 26.63 -24.20 6.66
CA GLY A 177 25.41 -25.01 6.79
C GLY A 177 24.94 -25.64 5.47
N ASP A 178 23.89 -26.45 5.57
CA ASP A 178 23.21 -27.08 4.44
C ASP A 178 22.53 -26.05 3.54
N LEU A 179 22.22 -26.41 2.30
CA LEU A 179 21.55 -25.53 1.34
C LEU A 179 20.24 -24.95 1.87
N ARG A 180 19.51 -25.68 2.71
CA ARG A 180 18.29 -25.17 3.37
C ARG A 180 18.60 -24.07 4.35
N ASP A 181 19.58 -24.25 5.22
CA ASP A 181 19.99 -23.26 6.23
C ASP A 181 20.46 -21.94 5.59
N LYS A 182 21.08 -22.06 4.43
CA LYS A 182 21.53 -20.89 3.64
C LYS A 182 20.38 -20.12 2.97
N LEU A 183 19.26 -20.78 2.73
CA LEU A 183 18.09 -20.20 2.07
C LEU A 183 17.05 -19.64 3.02
N ASP A 184 17.03 -20.10 4.28
CA ASP A 184 16.07 -19.67 5.29
C ASP A 184 16.00 -18.15 5.50
N PRO A 185 17.11 -17.40 5.54
CA PRO A 185 17.07 -15.94 5.68
C PRO A 185 16.29 -15.24 4.55
N TYR A 186 16.39 -15.78 3.34
CA TYR A 186 15.68 -15.21 2.18
C TYR A 186 14.18 -15.53 2.18
N LEU A 187 13.79 -16.61 2.85
CA LEU A 187 12.39 -17.04 2.96
C LEU A 187 11.70 -16.44 4.20
N GLN A 188 12.47 -15.94 5.16
CA GLN A 188 11.96 -15.39 6.43
C GLN A 188 10.84 -14.35 6.24
N PRO A 189 10.91 -13.38 5.29
CA PRO A 189 9.83 -12.42 5.09
C PRO A 189 8.49 -13.05 4.68
N LEU A 190 8.51 -14.22 4.03
CA LEU A 190 7.31 -14.97 3.68
C LEU A 190 6.70 -15.65 4.91
N TYR A 191 7.56 -16.26 5.74
CA TYR A 191 7.13 -16.85 7.02
C TYR A 191 6.54 -15.81 7.96
N ASP A 192 7.16 -14.63 8.06
CA ASP A 192 6.69 -13.55 8.94
C ASP A 192 5.32 -13.03 8.48
N ALA A 193 5.13 -12.85 7.17
CA ALA A 193 3.83 -12.47 6.63
C ALA A 193 2.75 -13.52 6.93
N LEU A 194 3.05 -14.82 6.77
CA LEU A 194 2.11 -15.89 7.08
C LEU A 194 1.76 -15.97 8.58
N ARG A 195 2.75 -15.76 9.48
CA ARG A 195 2.55 -15.75 10.93
C ARG A 195 1.64 -14.62 11.41
N ASP A 196 1.65 -13.48 10.73
CA ASP A 196 0.73 -12.37 10.99
C ASP A 196 -0.72 -12.70 10.63
N MET A 197 -0.92 -13.60 9.67
CA MET A 197 -2.22 -13.86 9.02
C MET A 197 -2.89 -15.14 9.49
N ILE A 198 -2.09 -16.11 9.91
CA ILE A 198 -2.53 -17.47 10.26
C ILE A 198 -2.05 -17.80 11.67
N PRO A 199 -2.91 -18.35 12.55
CA PRO A 199 -2.48 -18.84 13.87
C PRO A 199 -1.37 -19.91 13.74
N PRO A 200 -0.35 -19.93 14.64
CA PRO A 200 0.82 -20.80 14.51
C PRO A 200 0.51 -22.28 14.37
N GLN A 201 -0.43 -22.79 15.15
CA GLN A 201 -0.85 -24.20 15.09
C GLN A 201 -1.46 -24.56 13.72
N ARG A 202 -2.27 -23.66 13.16
CA ARG A 202 -2.90 -23.87 11.86
C ARG A 202 -1.90 -23.72 10.71
N LEU A 203 -0.92 -22.82 10.87
CA LEU A 203 0.15 -22.66 9.90
C LEU A 203 1.01 -23.92 9.81
N LEU A 204 1.37 -24.51 10.96
CA LEU A 204 2.12 -25.78 10.99
C LEU A 204 1.35 -26.90 10.29
N ALA A 205 0.07 -27.09 10.62
CA ALA A 205 -0.76 -28.08 9.96
C ALA A 205 -0.83 -27.87 8.42
N TYR A 206 -1.01 -26.62 7.97
CA TYR A 206 -1.03 -26.32 6.54
C TYR A 206 0.31 -26.58 5.84
N MET A 207 1.44 -26.45 6.55
CA MET A 207 2.75 -26.79 6.00
C MET A 207 2.99 -28.31 5.97
N GLU A 208 2.58 -29.04 7.00
CA GLU A 208 2.65 -30.51 7.06
C GLU A 208 1.78 -31.15 5.96
N ASP A 209 0.56 -30.65 5.78
CA ASP A 209 -0.38 -31.11 4.75
C ASP A 209 -0.04 -30.61 3.35
N LYS A 210 1.04 -29.86 3.17
CA LYS A 210 1.44 -29.22 1.90
C LYS A 210 0.35 -28.34 1.28
N VAL A 211 -0.52 -27.78 2.11
CA VAL A 211 -1.49 -26.76 1.69
C VAL A 211 -0.79 -25.41 1.48
N ILE A 212 0.23 -25.13 2.30
CA ILE A 212 1.15 -24.01 2.10
C ILE A 212 2.55 -24.56 1.95
N GLU A 213 3.16 -24.30 0.81
CA GLU A 213 4.52 -24.73 0.48
C GLU A 213 5.39 -23.51 0.19
N ILE A 214 6.57 -23.46 0.79
CA ILE A 214 7.57 -22.43 0.53
C ILE A 214 8.79 -23.14 -0.07
N ALA A 215 9.12 -22.82 -1.31
CA ALA A 215 10.21 -23.44 -2.03
C ALA A 215 11.04 -22.39 -2.78
N PRO A 216 12.37 -22.49 -2.77
CA PRO A 216 13.21 -21.72 -3.67
C PRO A 216 12.86 -21.98 -5.13
N LEU A 217 12.92 -20.96 -5.96
CA LEU A 217 12.58 -21.07 -7.38
C LEU A 217 13.41 -22.17 -8.10
N ALA A 218 14.66 -22.36 -7.70
CA ALA A 218 15.54 -23.36 -8.26
C ALA A 218 15.07 -24.82 -8.02
N PHE A 219 14.23 -25.06 -7.01
CA PHE A 219 13.69 -26.39 -6.71
C PHE A 219 12.29 -26.62 -7.29
N MET A 220 11.68 -25.59 -7.88
CA MET A 220 10.42 -25.72 -8.58
C MET A 220 10.70 -26.29 -9.98
N ARG A 221 10.50 -27.61 -10.12
CA ARG A 221 10.52 -28.27 -11.42
C ARG A 221 9.09 -28.61 -11.83
N GLY A 222 8.79 -28.41 -13.11
CA GLY A 222 7.51 -28.80 -13.72
C GLY A 222 7.30 -30.27 -13.77
#